data_872f022a6c81a5ece031591b1e6935eb
#
_entry.id   872f022a6c81a5ece031591b1e6935eb
#
_cell.length_a   1.000
_cell.length_b   1.000
_cell.length_c   1.000
_cell.angle_alpha   90.00
_cell.angle_beta   90.00
_cell.angle_gamma   90.00
#
_symmetry.space_group_name_H-M   'P 1'
#
loop_
_entity.id
_entity.type
_entity.pdbx_description
1 polymer ?
#
loop_
_entity_poly.entity_id
_entity_poly.type
_entity_poly.pdbx_seq_one_letter_code
_entity_poly.pdbx_strand_id
1 'polypeptide(L)'
;REIVNPVIVQEQIYQRTGIRIEILSNAEQHFLGYKSIAAIESGFKKIIQKGTAILDVGGGNLQVSLFDKDALVTTQSFKMGSMRIRERLKELEKTTTHYDQLIKEFIRNDLTAFQRLYLKDRDIKNVILMGDFLTDTIFREELEDHIITSDEFTKRYEKTIYKTEQALVQEMDI
;
A
#
# COMPACT_ATOMS: atom_id res chain seq x y z
N ARG A 1 -7.94 13.36 1.30
CA ARG A 1 -8.97 14.01 2.16
C ARG A 1 -10.21 13.13 2.19
N GLU A 2 -10.77 12.92 3.35
CA GLU A 2 -12.08 12.27 3.47
C GLU A 2 -13.15 13.17 2.86
N ILE A 3 -14.13 12.58 2.19
CA ILE A 3 -15.25 13.34 1.62
C ILE A 3 -16.10 13.85 2.79
N VAL A 4 -16.23 15.16 2.91
CA VAL A 4 -16.92 15.81 4.04
C VAL A 4 -18.43 15.50 4.03
N ASN A 5 -19.02 15.42 2.85
CA ASN A 5 -20.46 15.16 2.68
C ASN A 5 -20.70 14.06 1.63
N PRO A 6 -20.48 12.80 1.99
CA PRO A 6 -20.58 11.70 1.03
C PRO A 6 -21.99 11.55 0.43
N VAL A 7 -23.02 11.80 1.19
CA VAL A 7 -24.41 11.74 0.72
C VAL A 7 -24.67 12.73 -0.42
N ILE A 8 -24.16 13.96 -0.30
CA ILE A 8 -24.32 14.98 -1.35
C ILE A 8 -23.60 14.54 -2.63
N VAL A 9 -22.41 13.94 -2.49
CA VAL A 9 -21.64 13.44 -3.64
C VAL A 9 -22.38 12.29 -4.33
N GLN A 10 -22.93 11.34 -3.56
CA GLN A 10 -23.74 10.23 -4.08
C GLN A 10 -24.95 10.75 -4.86
N GLU A 11 -25.68 11.71 -4.28
CA GLU A 11 -26.88 12.29 -4.93
C GLU A 11 -26.50 13.05 -6.20
N GLN A 12 -25.45 13.86 -6.20
CA GLN A 12 -24.99 14.58 -7.39
C GLN A 12 -24.58 13.64 -8.51
N ILE A 13 -23.91 12.52 -8.21
CA ILE A 13 -23.55 11.52 -9.21
C ILE A 13 -24.82 10.89 -9.76
N TYR A 14 -25.74 10.49 -8.90
CA TYR A 14 -27.01 9.91 -9.33
C TYR A 14 -27.80 10.83 -10.25
N GLN A 15 -27.96 12.10 -9.87
CA GLN A 15 -28.70 13.09 -10.67
C GLN A 15 -28.08 13.34 -12.04
N ARG A 16 -26.77 13.25 -12.16
CA ARG A 16 -26.06 13.52 -13.42
C ARG A 16 -25.92 12.30 -14.33
N THR A 17 -25.86 11.11 -13.76
CA THR A 17 -25.49 9.89 -14.50
C THR A 17 -26.52 8.78 -14.43
N GLY A 18 -27.50 8.86 -13.51
CA GLY A 18 -28.41 7.77 -13.18
C GLY A 18 -27.76 6.60 -12.42
N ILE A 19 -26.47 6.69 -12.11
CA ILE A 19 -25.72 5.61 -11.44
C ILE A 19 -25.81 5.81 -9.92
N ARG A 20 -26.28 4.77 -9.22
CA ARG A 20 -26.23 4.72 -7.76
C ARG A 20 -24.89 4.17 -7.32
N ILE A 21 -24.17 4.94 -6.53
CA ILE A 21 -22.91 4.49 -5.93
C ILE A 21 -23.11 4.17 -4.45
N GLU A 22 -22.39 3.17 -3.97
CA GLU A 22 -22.34 2.81 -2.56
C GLU A 22 -20.96 3.16 -1.99
N ILE A 23 -20.95 3.62 -0.74
CA ILE A 23 -19.71 3.90 -0.03
C ILE A 23 -19.39 2.68 0.81
N LEU A 24 -18.32 2.00 0.45
CA LEU A 24 -17.85 0.84 1.18
C LEU A 24 -17.19 1.27 2.50
N SER A 25 -17.47 0.56 3.56
CA SER A 25 -16.67 0.62 4.77
C SER A 25 -15.25 0.06 4.51
N ASN A 26 -14.29 0.43 5.35
CA ASN A 26 -12.94 -0.14 5.24
C ASN A 26 -12.96 -1.68 5.27
N ALA A 27 -13.79 -2.28 6.10
CA ALA A 27 -13.92 -3.75 6.19
C ALA A 27 -14.42 -4.38 4.87
N GLU A 28 -15.43 -3.78 4.23
CA GLU A 28 -15.94 -4.24 2.94
C GLU A 28 -14.90 -4.10 1.82
N GLN A 29 -14.20 -2.98 1.77
CA GLN A 29 -13.11 -2.76 0.82
C GLN A 29 -12.02 -3.82 0.98
N HIS A 30 -11.62 -4.13 2.22
CA HIS A 30 -10.66 -5.17 2.54
C HIS A 30 -11.11 -6.55 2.06
N PHE A 31 -12.36 -6.89 2.36
CA PHE A 31 -12.93 -8.16 1.97
C PHE A 31 -12.96 -8.36 0.45
N LEU A 32 -13.30 -7.29 -0.30
CA LEU A 32 -13.25 -7.31 -1.76
C LEU A 32 -11.82 -7.47 -2.28
N GLY A 33 -10.84 -6.80 -1.66
CA GLY A 33 -9.43 -6.98 -1.97
C GLY A 33 -8.97 -8.44 -1.80
N TYR A 34 -9.32 -9.09 -0.70
CA TYR A 34 -9.00 -10.51 -0.51
C TYR A 34 -9.66 -11.43 -1.53
N LYS A 35 -10.93 -11.18 -1.84
CA LYS A 35 -11.64 -11.93 -2.87
C LYS A 35 -10.99 -11.77 -4.24
N SER A 36 -10.52 -10.59 -4.57
CA SER A 36 -9.81 -10.31 -5.83
C SER A 36 -8.53 -11.14 -5.91
N ILE A 37 -7.69 -11.14 -4.87
CA ILE A 37 -6.47 -11.95 -4.83
C ILE A 37 -6.82 -13.44 -4.94
N ALA A 38 -7.79 -13.92 -4.15
CA ALA A 38 -8.20 -15.32 -4.14
C ALA A 38 -8.79 -15.79 -5.48
N ALA A 39 -9.33 -14.87 -6.28
CA ALA A 39 -9.87 -15.19 -7.59
C ALA A 39 -8.78 -15.30 -8.67
N ILE A 40 -7.71 -14.51 -8.54
CA ILE A 40 -6.58 -14.49 -9.48
C ILE A 40 -5.58 -15.60 -9.13
N GLU A 41 -5.27 -15.75 -7.85
CA GLU A 41 -4.23 -16.66 -7.36
C GLU A 41 -4.81 -18.00 -6.91
N SER A 42 -4.67 -19.01 -7.74
CA SER A 42 -5.18 -20.39 -7.45
C SER A 42 -4.53 -21.00 -6.21
N GLY A 43 -3.33 -20.57 -5.84
CA GLY A 43 -2.56 -20.99 -4.67
C GLY A 43 -2.89 -20.24 -3.38
N PHE A 44 -3.78 -19.24 -3.40
CA PHE A 44 -4.01 -18.34 -2.28
C PHE A 44 -4.23 -19.03 -0.94
N LYS A 45 -5.04 -20.11 -0.90
CA LYS A 45 -5.25 -20.89 0.31
C LYS A 45 -3.96 -21.49 0.88
N LYS A 46 -3.06 -21.97 0.01
CA LYS A 46 -1.76 -22.52 0.45
C LYS A 46 -0.82 -21.44 0.95
N ILE A 47 -0.92 -20.24 0.37
CA ILE A 47 -0.12 -19.07 0.76
C ILE A 47 -0.51 -18.63 2.17
N ILE A 48 -1.80 -18.47 2.46
CA ILE A 48 -2.30 -18.00 3.76
C ILE A 48 -2.22 -19.03 4.90
N GLN A 49 -1.96 -20.32 4.59
CA GLN A 49 -1.64 -21.34 5.61
C GLN A 49 -0.32 -21.05 6.33
N LYS A 50 0.60 -20.38 5.66
CA LYS A 50 1.84 -19.88 6.24
C LYS A 50 1.67 -18.43 6.62
N GLY A 51 2.43 -17.95 7.58
CA GLY A 51 2.41 -16.52 7.93
C GLY A 51 2.50 -15.63 6.70
N THR A 52 1.42 -14.92 6.37
CA THR A 52 1.31 -14.10 5.16
C THR A 52 0.84 -12.70 5.50
N ALA A 53 1.56 -11.69 5.04
CA ALA A 53 1.15 -10.30 5.12
C ALA A 53 0.62 -9.83 3.75
N ILE A 54 -0.53 -9.17 3.74
CA ILE A 54 -1.04 -8.45 2.56
C ILE A 54 -0.89 -6.96 2.84
N LEU A 55 -0.16 -6.27 1.98
CA LEU A 55 0.09 -4.83 2.05
C LEU A 55 -0.60 -4.16 0.87
N ASP A 56 -1.58 -3.32 1.15
CA ASP A 56 -2.25 -2.49 0.15
C ASP A 56 -1.85 -1.03 0.37
N VAL A 57 -1.10 -0.48 -0.59
CA VAL A 57 -0.54 0.87 -0.53
C VAL A 57 -1.32 1.78 -1.47
N GLY A 58 -2.25 2.52 -0.90
CA GLY A 58 -3.02 3.53 -1.64
C GLY A 58 -2.52 4.96 -1.41
N GLY A 59 -3.13 5.92 -2.10
CA GLY A 59 -2.82 7.34 -1.91
C GLY A 59 -3.18 7.87 -0.51
N GLY A 60 -4.26 7.37 0.10
CA GLY A 60 -4.76 7.83 1.39
C GLY A 60 -4.32 7.00 2.59
N ASN A 61 -4.22 5.69 2.41
CA ASN A 61 -3.99 4.73 3.48
C ASN A 61 -2.97 3.67 3.05
N LEU A 62 -2.22 3.15 4.02
CA LEU A 62 -1.55 1.85 3.96
C LEU A 62 -2.38 0.87 4.77
N GLN A 63 -2.69 -0.26 4.20
CA GLN A 63 -3.44 -1.31 4.85
C GLN A 63 -2.59 -2.56 4.98
N VAL A 64 -2.59 -3.14 6.18
CA VAL A 64 -1.84 -4.35 6.49
C VAL A 64 -2.79 -5.39 7.03
N SER A 65 -2.82 -6.56 6.39
CA SER A 65 -3.59 -7.71 6.83
C SER A 65 -2.69 -8.90 7.03
N LEU A 66 -2.83 -9.57 8.16
CA LEU A 66 -2.05 -10.75 8.49
C LEU A 66 -2.91 -11.98 8.49
N PHE A 67 -2.43 -13.01 7.80
CA PHE A 67 -3.01 -14.34 7.79
C PHE A 67 -2.02 -15.33 8.38
N ASP A 68 -2.53 -16.30 9.12
CA ASP A 68 -1.77 -17.45 9.62
C ASP A 68 -2.74 -18.62 9.82
N LYS A 69 -2.33 -19.82 9.43
CA LYS A 69 -3.12 -21.05 9.57
C LYS A 69 -4.55 -20.92 9.00
N ASP A 70 -4.66 -20.40 7.78
CA ASP A 70 -5.93 -20.14 7.07
C ASP A 70 -6.85 -19.10 7.72
N ALA A 71 -6.42 -18.42 8.76
CA ALA A 71 -7.23 -17.43 9.47
C ALA A 71 -6.69 -16.02 9.31
N LEU A 72 -7.59 -15.05 9.20
CA LEU A 72 -7.25 -13.63 9.32
C LEU A 72 -6.94 -13.33 10.80
N VAL A 73 -5.70 -13.00 11.08
CA VAL A 73 -5.23 -12.65 12.44
C VAL A 73 -5.63 -11.23 12.79
N THR A 74 -5.37 -10.29 11.89
CA THR A 74 -5.70 -8.88 12.07
C THR A 74 -5.69 -8.17 10.72
N THR A 75 -6.40 -7.04 10.68
CA THR A 75 -6.27 -6.05 9.62
C THR A 75 -6.22 -4.66 10.24
N GLN A 76 -5.27 -3.85 9.79
CA GLN A 76 -5.05 -2.49 10.28
C GLN A 76 -4.94 -1.53 9.10
N SER A 77 -5.58 -0.38 9.22
CA SER A 77 -5.48 0.70 8.24
C SER A 77 -4.75 1.87 8.87
N PHE A 78 -3.63 2.25 8.27
CA PHE A 78 -2.80 3.37 8.68
C PHE A 78 -3.06 4.56 7.76
N LYS A 79 -3.28 5.75 8.32
CA LYS A 79 -3.48 6.99 7.56
C LYS A 79 -2.15 7.54 7.01
N MET A 80 -1.41 6.67 6.27
CA MET A 80 -0.07 6.95 5.75
C MET A 80 0.07 6.57 4.26
N GLY A 81 -0.97 6.74 3.46
CA GLY A 81 -0.85 6.61 2.01
C GLY A 81 0.07 7.67 1.41
N SER A 82 0.62 7.42 0.23
CA SER A 82 1.63 8.25 -0.43
C SER A 82 1.24 9.73 -0.56
N MET A 83 0.02 10.01 -1.00
CA MET A 83 -0.49 11.39 -1.12
C MET A 83 -0.69 12.05 0.24
N ARG A 84 -1.13 11.29 1.24
CA ARG A 84 -1.36 11.82 2.59
C ARG A 84 -0.05 12.16 3.30
N ILE A 85 0.98 11.32 3.16
CA ILE A 85 2.32 11.62 3.69
C ILE A 85 2.84 12.88 3.02
N ARG A 86 2.77 12.98 1.70
CA ARG A 86 3.21 14.15 0.95
C ARG A 86 2.48 15.43 1.39
N GLU A 87 1.16 15.39 1.57
CA GLU A 87 0.40 16.55 2.04
C GLU A 87 0.81 16.99 3.46
N ARG A 88 1.01 16.02 4.37
CA ARG A 88 1.41 16.31 5.76
C ARG A 88 2.82 16.88 5.89
N LEU A 89 3.73 16.42 5.07
CA LEU A 89 5.14 16.78 5.16
C LEU A 89 5.56 17.88 4.17
N LYS A 90 4.61 18.40 3.36
CA LYS A 90 4.86 19.40 2.31
C LYS A 90 5.59 20.65 2.79
N GLU A 91 5.24 21.14 3.98
CA GLU A 91 5.90 22.32 4.55
C GLU A 91 7.32 22.00 5.02
N LEU A 92 7.55 20.78 5.49
CA LEU A 92 8.86 20.33 5.94
C LEU A 92 9.81 20.01 4.78
N GLU A 93 9.29 19.58 3.63
CA GLU A 93 10.07 19.33 2.42
C GLU A 93 10.90 20.53 2.00
N LYS A 94 10.37 21.75 2.21
CA LYS A 94 11.03 23.02 1.85
C LYS A 94 12.06 23.49 2.87
N THR A 95 12.01 23.01 4.09
CA THR A 95 12.78 23.53 5.23
C THR A 95 13.81 22.55 5.78
N THR A 96 13.77 21.29 5.36
CA THR A 96 14.69 20.27 5.87
C THR A 96 15.50 19.62 4.75
N THR A 97 16.77 19.39 5.03
CA THR A 97 17.70 18.66 4.16
C THR A 97 17.58 17.12 4.32
N HIS A 98 16.83 16.64 5.32
CA HIS A 98 16.70 15.23 5.64
C HIS A 98 15.24 14.74 5.54
N TYR A 99 14.56 15.17 4.49
CA TYR A 99 13.15 14.86 4.27
C TYR A 99 12.86 13.35 4.24
N ASP A 100 13.71 12.57 3.57
CA ASP A 100 13.57 11.11 3.48
C ASP A 100 13.67 10.42 4.83
N GLN A 101 14.53 10.93 5.72
CA GLN A 101 14.66 10.41 7.07
C GLN A 101 13.40 10.69 7.89
N LEU A 102 12.82 11.87 7.76
CA LEU A 102 11.55 12.20 8.41
C LEU A 102 10.42 11.30 7.95
N ILE A 103 10.31 11.01 6.65
CA ILE A 103 9.33 10.05 6.13
C ILE A 103 9.54 8.68 6.75
N LYS A 104 10.78 8.18 6.78
CA LYS A 104 11.12 6.88 7.36
C LYS A 104 10.76 6.82 8.85
N GLU A 105 11.06 7.85 9.61
CA GLU A 105 10.72 7.93 11.03
C GLU A 105 9.20 7.97 11.26
N PHE A 106 8.48 8.75 10.47
CA PHE A 106 7.03 8.85 10.54
C PHE A 106 6.37 7.49 10.30
N ILE A 107 6.78 6.79 9.23
CA ILE A 107 6.27 5.45 8.91
C ILE A 107 6.66 4.44 9.99
N ARG A 108 7.91 4.47 10.45
CA ARG A 108 8.42 3.55 11.47
C ARG A 108 7.66 3.68 12.79
N ASN A 109 7.38 4.89 13.23
CA ASN A 109 6.67 5.14 14.49
C ASN A 109 5.27 4.54 14.46
N ASP A 110 4.52 4.74 13.39
CA ASP A 110 3.17 4.20 13.25
C ASP A 110 3.18 2.66 13.14
N LEU A 111 4.19 2.07 12.49
CA LEU A 111 4.30 0.63 12.32
C LEU A 111 4.89 -0.10 13.54
N THR A 112 5.61 0.59 14.43
CA THR A 112 6.25 -0.03 15.60
C THR A 112 5.24 -0.70 16.52
N ALA A 113 4.11 -0.06 16.78
CA ALA A 113 3.05 -0.63 17.60
C ALA A 113 2.48 -1.91 16.95
N PHE A 114 2.24 -1.87 15.65
CA PHE A 114 1.78 -3.02 14.88
C PHE A 114 2.78 -4.19 14.94
N GLN A 115 4.06 -3.91 14.75
CA GLN A 115 5.12 -4.93 14.82
C GLN A 115 5.15 -5.62 16.19
N ARG A 116 5.09 -4.84 17.26
CA ARG A 116 5.11 -5.39 18.63
C ARG A 116 3.89 -6.26 18.94
N LEU A 117 2.71 -5.84 18.49
CA LEU A 117 1.45 -6.52 18.81
C LEU A 117 1.23 -7.77 17.96
N TYR A 118 1.61 -7.73 16.69
CA TYR A 118 1.17 -8.74 15.72
C TYR A 118 2.30 -9.52 15.06
N LEU A 119 3.54 -9.01 15.03
CA LEU A 119 4.66 -9.66 14.33
C LEU A 119 5.67 -10.31 15.26
N LYS A 120 5.72 -9.95 16.55
CA LYS A 120 6.76 -10.39 17.48
C LYS A 120 6.98 -11.91 17.51
N ASP A 121 5.89 -12.67 17.49
CA ASP A 121 5.91 -14.13 17.63
C ASP A 121 5.43 -14.84 16.35
N ARG A 122 5.49 -14.17 15.20
CA ARG A 122 5.04 -14.71 13.91
C ARG A 122 6.14 -14.69 12.89
N ASP A 123 6.25 -15.81 12.18
CA ASP A 123 7.17 -15.96 11.07
C ASP A 123 6.42 -15.68 9.75
N ILE A 124 6.62 -14.50 9.20
CA ILE A 124 6.01 -14.10 7.93
C ILE A 124 6.84 -14.67 6.78
N LYS A 125 6.26 -15.62 6.09
CA LYS A 125 6.89 -16.30 4.94
C LYS A 125 6.56 -15.65 3.60
N ASN A 126 5.38 -15.06 3.50
CA ASN A 126 4.89 -14.49 2.25
C ASN A 126 4.44 -13.05 2.47
N VAL A 127 4.68 -12.21 1.47
CA VAL A 127 4.17 -10.85 1.40
C VAL A 127 3.47 -10.67 0.06
N ILE A 128 2.20 -10.29 0.09
CA ILE A 128 1.45 -9.90 -1.10
C ILE A 128 1.36 -8.38 -1.12
N LEU A 129 1.84 -7.79 -2.19
CA LEU A 129 1.81 -6.34 -2.38
C LEU A 129 0.69 -5.98 -3.35
N MET A 130 -0.08 -4.96 -2.99
CA MET A 130 -1.12 -4.37 -3.83
C MET A 130 -0.91 -2.86 -3.90
N GLY A 131 -1.30 -2.26 -5.02
CA GLY A 131 -1.27 -0.83 -5.24
C GLY A 131 -0.74 -0.45 -6.62
N ASP A 132 -1.24 0.65 -7.16
CA ASP A 132 -0.93 1.12 -8.52
C ASP A 132 0.57 1.43 -8.71
N PHE A 133 1.27 1.81 -7.64
CA PHE A 133 2.70 2.10 -7.67
C PHE A 133 3.57 0.92 -8.09
N LEU A 134 3.10 -0.32 -7.91
CA LEU A 134 3.85 -1.52 -8.26
C LEU A 134 4.04 -1.67 -9.76
N THR A 135 3.00 -1.36 -10.53
CA THR A 135 3.02 -1.47 -11.99
C THR A 135 3.90 -0.40 -12.63
N ASP A 136 3.89 0.81 -12.08
CA ASP A 136 4.63 1.94 -12.67
C ASP A 136 6.12 1.94 -12.32
N THR A 137 6.50 1.40 -11.17
CA THR A 137 7.86 1.52 -10.65
C THR A 137 8.66 0.22 -10.64
N ILE A 138 8.06 -0.87 -10.19
CA ILE A 138 8.80 -2.11 -9.91
C ILE A 138 8.61 -3.18 -10.98
N PHE A 139 7.42 -3.24 -11.58
CA PHE A 139 6.99 -4.33 -12.47
C PHE A 139 6.70 -3.87 -13.90
N ARG A 140 7.49 -2.95 -14.44
CA ARG A 140 7.41 -2.58 -15.87
C ARG A 140 7.71 -3.75 -16.81
N GLU A 141 8.48 -4.72 -16.35
CA GLU A 141 8.75 -5.98 -17.06
C GLU A 141 7.77 -7.02 -16.52
N GLU A 142 7.04 -7.68 -17.40
CA GLU A 142 6.13 -8.76 -17.03
C GLU A 142 6.87 -9.85 -16.28
N LEU A 143 6.37 -10.19 -15.09
CA LEU A 143 6.77 -11.38 -14.36
C LEU A 143 5.83 -12.51 -14.76
N GLU A 144 6.36 -13.63 -15.22
CA GLU A 144 5.54 -14.77 -15.67
C GLU A 144 4.55 -15.22 -14.60
N ASP A 145 4.94 -15.21 -13.31
CA ASP A 145 4.11 -15.70 -12.20
C ASP A 145 3.74 -14.62 -11.18
N HIS A 146 4.07 -13.35 -11.40
CA HIS A 146 3.89 -12.27 -10.42
C HIS A 146 4.54 -12.53 -9.04
N ILE A 147 5.45 -13.50 -8.96
CA ILE A 147 6.14 -13.92 -7.74
C ILE A 147 7.64 -13.67 -7.89
N ILE A 148 8.20 -12.97 -6.92
CA ILE A 148 9.66 -12.72 -6.85
C ILE A 148 10.16 -12.96 -5.43
N THR A 149 11.46 -13.19 -5.30
CA THR A 149 12.09 -13.28 -3.99
C THR A 149 12.20 -11.89 -3.35
N SER A 150 12.32 -11.85 -2.02
CA SER A 150 12.57 -10.62 -1.27
C SER A 150 13.82 -9.89 -1.74
N ASP A 151 14.89 -10.63 -2.06
CA ASP A 151 16.15 -10.06 -2.53
C ASP A 151 16.01 -9.44 -3.92
N GLU A 152 15.29 -10.08 -4.82
CA GLU A 152 15.02 -9.56 -6.15
C GLU A 152 14.14 -8.32 -6.09
N PHE A 153 13.10 -8.32 -5.22
CA PHE A 153 12.27 -7.15 -4.97
C PHE A 153 13.12 -5.96 -4.50
N THR A 154 13.99 -6.17 -3.51
CA THR A 154 14.87 -5.14 -2.96
C THR A 154 15.77 -4.55 -4.04
N LYS A 155 16.42 -5.39 -4.86
CA LYS A 155 17.27 -4.93 -5.96
C LYS A 155 16.51 -4.10 -7.00
N ARG A 156 15.30 -4.52 -7.39
CA ARG A 156 14.48 -3.78 -8.36
C ARG A 156 14.04 -2.44 -7.80
N TYR A 157 13.64 -2.40 -6.52
CA TYR A 157 13.23 -1.19 -5.84
C TYR A 157 14.38 -0.18 -5.74
N GLU A 158 15.57 -0.60 -5.31
CA GLU A 158 16.77 0.24 -5.23
C GLU A 158 17.15 0.80 -6.59
N LYS A 159 17.14 -0.03 -7.64
CA LYS A 159 17.42 0.40 -9.00
C LYS A 159 16.42 1.45 -9.51
N THR A 160 15.16 1.34 -9.12
CA THR A 160 14.11 2.28 -9.51
C THR A 160 14.30 3.63 -8.81
N ILE A 161 14.59 3.64 -7.51
CA ILE A 161 14.91 4.87 -6.76
C ILE A 161 16.11 5.58 -7.37
N TYR A 162 17.20 4.85 -7.61
CA TYR A 162 18.42 5.43 -8.20
C TYR A 162 18.19 6.07 -9.57
N LYS A 163 17.40 5.44 -10.44
CA LYS A 163 17.04 6.03 -11.73
C LYS A 163 16.21 7.30 -11.61
N THR A 164 15.30 7.35 -10.63
CA THR A 164 14.46 8.52 -10.38
C THR A 164 15.28 9.68 -9.85
N GLU A 165 16.22 9.43 -8.95
CA GLU A 165 17.16 10.45 -8.44
C GLU A 165 18.04 11.01 -9.55
N GLN A 166 18.57 10.18 -10.43
CA GLN A 166 19.36 10.64 -11.59
C GLN A 166 18.55 11.48 -12.57
N ALA A 167 17.31 11.11 -12.85
CA ALA A 167 16.42 11.90 -13.71
C ALA A 167 16.14 13.28 -13.13
N LEU A 168 15.90 13.38 -11.83
CA LEU A 168 15.70 14.67 -11.14
C LEU A 168 16.94 15.56 -11.17
N VAL A 169 18.13 14.98 -11.01
CA VAL A 169 19.40 15.75 -11.12
C VAL A 169 19.58 16.30 -12.54
N GLN A 170 19.27 15.51 -13.57
CA GLN A 170 19.36 15.98 -14.96
C GLN A 170 18.35 17.08 -15.30
N GLU A 171 17.17 17.07 -14.69
CA GLU A 171 16.18 18.14 -14.87
C GLU A 171 16.55 19.43 -14.11
N MET A 172 17.40 19.36 -13.09
CA MET A 172 17.87 20.52 -12.33
C MET A 172 19.12 21.20 -12.93
N ASP A 173 19.82 20.52 -13.82
CA ASP A 173 21.05 21.03 -14.50
C ASP A 173 20.75 21.78 -15.83
N ILE A 174 19.48 22.08 -16.13
CA ILE A 174 19.02 22.98 -17.18
C ILE A 174 18.61 24.29 -16.54
#